data_97d1fe06ee203d07ab4ab526e28b851b
#
_entry.id   97d1fe06ee203d07ab4ab526e28b851b
#
_cell.length_a   1.000
_cell.length_b   1.000
_cell.length_c   1.000
_cell.angle_alpha   90.00
_cell.angle_beta   90.00
_cell.angle_gamma   90.00
#
_symmetry.space_group_name_H-M   'P 1'
#
loop_
_entity.id
_entity.type
_entity.pdbx_description
1 polymer ?
#
loop_
_entity_poly.entity_id
_entity_poly.type
_entity_poly.pdbx_seq_one_letter_code
_entity_poly.pdbx_strand_id
1 'polypeptide(L)'
;MVPLLLLVTAGALRGQDNGKPTPVESVDLERYAGLWYEIARIPNRFQNDCVGAATATYELRDDGRIDVINRCTKENGETKEARGEARLDDKGGARLQVSFFSILGWRPVWGDYWILDLGEDYEYSVVGEGSRKYGWILSRSPTIEDERLEALFESLRSQGYDPAEFEVFGAAAGAAGSGS
;
A
#
# COMPACT_ATOMS: atom_id res chain seq x y z
N MET A 1 19.04 -41.62 -39.31
CA MET A 1 18.31 -41.58 -38.03
C MET A 1 18.91 -40.46 -37.19
N VAL A 2 18.19 -39.35 -37.04
CA VAL A 2 18.60 -38.19 -36.25
C VAL A 2 17.77 -38.21 -34.97
N PRO A 3 18.33 -38.18 -33.76
CA PRO A 3 17.56 -38.16 -32.55
C PRO A 3 16.97 -36.75 -32.31
N LEU A 4 15.67 -36.70 -32.16
CA LEU A 4 14.89 -35.51 -31.77
C LEU A 4 15.11 -35.22 -30.28
N LEU A 5 15.82 -34.12 -29.97
CA LEU A 5 16.05 -33.68 -28.62
C LEU A 5 14.81 -32.91 -28.14
N LEU A 6 14.02 -33.51 -27.25
CA LEU A 6 12.91 -32.85 -26.55
C LEU A 6 13.47 -31.92 -25.49
N LEU A 7 13.38 -30.61 -25.75
CA LEU A 7 13.58 -29.57 -24.72
C LEU A 7 12.36 -29.55 -23.79
N VAL A 8 12.52 -30.09 -22.59
CA VAL A 8 11.55 -29.90 -21.49
C VAL A 8 11.83 -28.55 -20.87
N THR A 9 10.99 -27.55 -21.18
CA THR A 9 10.98 -26.28 -20.46
C THR A 9 10.35 -26.51 -19.08
N ALA A 10 11.16 -26.48 -18.03
CA ALA A 10 10.68 -26.45 -16.67
C ALA A 10 9.99 -25.10 -16.43
N GLY A 11 8.66 -25.08 -16.57
CA GLY A 11 7.83 -23.97 -16.10
C GLY A 11 7.96 -23.89 -14.58
N ALA A 12 8.49 -22.78 -14.08
CA ALA A 12 8.49 -22.49 -12.66
C ALA A 12 7.03 -22.44 -12.18
N LEU A 13 6.63 -23.42 -11.39
CA LEU A 13 5.37 -23.40 -10.63
C LEU A 13 5.46 -22.24 -9.64
N ARG A 14 4.91 -21.08 -10.02
CA ARG A 14 4.55 -20.04 -9.04
C ARG A 14 3.52 -20.68 -8.12
N GLY A 15 3.91 -20.87 -6.86
CA GLY A 15 2.98 -21.31 -5.83
C GLY A 15 1.80 -20.36 -5.79
N GLN A 16 0.61 -20.85 -6.12
CA GLN A 16 -0.65 -20.14 -5.91
C GLN A 16 -0.84 -20.04 -4.40
N ASP A 17 -0.61 -18.83 -3.86
CA ASP A 17 -0.81 -18.52 -2.44
C ASP A 17 -2.31 -18.39 -2.17
N ASN A 18 -3.05 -19.52 -2.24
CA ASN A 18 -4.45 -19.73 -1.82
C ASN A 18 -5.42 -18.54 -2.07
N GLY A 19 -5.29 -17.85 -3.20
CA GLY A 19 -6.15 -16.74 -3.56
C GLY A 19 -5.92 -15.45 -2.77
N LYS A 20 -4.86 -15.34 -1.97
CA LYS A 20 -4.46 -14.10 -1.30
C LYS A 20 -3.74 -13.16 -2.27
N PRO A 21 -3.76 -11.83 -2.01
CA PRO A 21 -2.95 -10.89 -2.76
C PRO A 21 -1.46 -11.25 -2.70
N THR A 22 -0.75 -10.96 -3.78
CA THR A 22 0.69 -11.27 -3.89
C THR A 22 1.48 -9.96 -3.79
N PRO A 23 2.28 -9.74 -2.73
CA PRO A 23 3.16 -8.58 -2.64
C PRO A 23 4.24 -8.59 -3.73
N VAL A 24 4.82 -7.43 -4.00
CA VAL A 24 6.05 -7.33 -4.80
C VAL A 24 7.17 -8.14 -4.14
N GLU A 25 8.18 -8.52 -4.90
CA GLU A 25 9.22 -9.43 -4.44
C GLU A 25 10.04 -8.87 -3.27
N SER A 26 10.34 -7.58 -3.32
CA SER A 26 11.13 -6.89 -2.29
C SER A 26 10.83 -5.41 -2.23
N VAL A 27 11.17 -4.78 -1.11
CA VAL A 27 11.13 -3.33 -0.92
C VAL A 27 12.44 -2.88 -0.28
N ASP A 28 13.01 -1.82 -0.82
CA ASP A 28 14.09 -1.07 -0.18
C ASP A 28 13.49 -0.09 0.82
N LEU A 29 13.68 -0.35 2.11
CA LEU A 29 13.07 0.42 3.18
C LEU A 29 13.63 1.85 3.28
N GLU A 30 14.88 2.09 2.88
CA GLU A 30 15.46 3.42 2.84
C GLU A 30 14.79 4.28 1.77
N ARG A 31 14.53 3.72 0.58
CA ARG A 31 13.78 4.38 -0.49
C ARG A 31 12.30 4.54 -0.14
N TYR A 32 11.72 3.58 0.59
CA TYR A 32 10.33 3.62 1.01
C TYR A 32 10.06 4.64 2.12
N ALA A 33 11.06 4.97 2.93
CA ALA A 33 10.98 5.95 4.00
C ALA A 33 10.57 7.35 3.50
N GLY A 34 10.13 8.21 4.40
CA GLY A 34 9.69 9.57 4.14
C GLY A 34 8.17 9.73 4.05
N LEU A 35 7.73 10.82 3.42
CA LEU A 35 6.34 11.22 3.35
C LEU A 35 5.62 10.56 2.17
N TRP A 36 4.39 10.09 2.44
CA TRP A 36 3.43 9.59 1.49
C TRP A 36 2.08 10.28 1.67
N TYR A 37 1.41 10.59 0.56
CA TYR A 37 0.04 11.08 0.53
C TYR A 37 -0.91 9.93 0.20
N GLU A 38 -1.99 9.82 0.94
CA GLU A 38 -3.06 8.89 0.66
C GLU A 38 -3.90 9.41 -0.52
N ILE A 39 -3.91 8.65 -1.62
CA ILE A 39 -4.66 8.97 -2.84
C ILE A 39 -6.04 8.32 -2.79
N ALA A 40 -6.09 7.07 -2.32
CA ALA A 40 -7.33 6.34 -2.13
C ALA A 40 -7.20 5.33 -0.99
N ARG A 41 -8.32 4.99 -0.37
CA ARG A 41 -8.39 3.94 0.65
C ARG A 41 -9.72 3.21 0.63
N ILE A 42 -9.75 1.99 1.13
CA ILE A 42 -10.98 1.37 1.60
C ILE A 42 -11.34 2.01 2.95
N PRO A 43 -12.59 2.54 3.13
CA PRO A 43 -13.04 3.13 4.39
C PRO A 43 -12.81 2.19 5.57
N ASN A 44 -12.26 2.71 6.65
CA ASN A 44 -11.88 1.88 7.79
C ASN A 44 -12.07 2.63 9.12
N ARG A 45 -12.27 1.86 10.20
CA ARG A 45 -12.58 2.41 11.53
C ARG A 45 -11.48 3.29 12.14
N PHE A 46 -10.25 3.20 11.66
CA PHE A 46 -9.13 3.97 12.20
C PHE A 46 -9.11 5.40 11.70
N GLN A 47 -9.78 5.64 10.56
CA GLN A 47 -9.84 6.93 9.86
C GLN A 47 -11.28 7.49 9.76
N ASN A 48 -12.27 6.94 10.50
CA ASN A 48 -13.68 7.36 10.42
C ASN A 48 -13.92 8.83 10.77
N ASP A 49 -13.04 9.41 11.56
CA ASP A 49 -13.10 10.83 11.96
C ASP A 49 -12.20 11.74 11.12
N CYS A 50 -11.56 11.18 10.08
CA CYS A 50 -10.75 11.92 9.13
C CYS A 50 -11.61 12.42 7.96
N VAL A 51 -11.55 13.70 7.66
CA VAL A 51 -12.14 14.29 6.45
C VAL A 51 -11.05 14.43 5.39
N GLY A 52 -11.30 13.84 4.21
CA GLY A 52 -10.34 13.87 3.11
C GLY A 52 -9.14 12.93 3.28
N ALA A 53 -8.09 13.27 2.54
CA ALA A 53 -6.87 12.49 2.50
C ALA A 53 -6.07 12.54 3.80
N ALA A 54 -5.33 11.47 4.06
CA ALA A 54 -4.34 11.41 5.12
C ALA A 54 -2.92 11.44 4.55
N THR A 55 -1.95 11.58 5.43
CA THR A 55 -0.52 11.36 5.12
C THR A 55 0.05 10.29 6.02
N ALA A 56 1.04 9.55 5.51
CA ALA A 56 1.86 8.62 6.27
C ALA A 56 3.33 9.01 6.14
N THR A 57 4.03 9.11 7.26
CA THR A 57 5.49 9.29 7.29
C THR A 57 6.12 8.06 7.88
N TYR A 58 7.11 7.51 7.17
CA TYR A 58 7.88 6.34 7.60
C TYR A 58 9.31 6.76 7.87
N GLU A 59 9.82 6.44 9.07
CA GLU A 59 11.17 6.77 9.50
C GLU A 59 11.89 5.47 9.85
N LEU A 60 12.89 5.09 9.03
CA LEU A 60 13.68 3.89 9.26
C LEU A 60 14.59 4.08 10.46
N ARG A 61 14.58 3.12 11.38
CA ARG A 61 15.41 3.11 12.59
C ARG A 61 16.66 2.25 12.39
N ASP A 62 17.67 2.50 13.21
CA ASP A 62 18.94 1.74 13.19
C ASP A 62 18.74 0.23 13.49
N ASP A 63 17.65 -0.13 14.19
CA ASP A 63 17.28 -1.53 14.50
C ASP A 63 16.51 -2.23 13.38
N GLY A 64 16.34 -1.55 12.22
CA GLY A 64 15.60 -2.06 11.06
C GLY A 64 14.08 -1.99 11.17
N ARG A 65 13.55 -1.43 12.26
CA ARG A 65 12.12 -1.11 12.39
C ARG A 65 11.83 0.25 11.76
N ILE A 66 10.55 0.52 11.60
CA ILE A 66 10.07 1.76 10.98
C ILE A 66 9.11 2.43 11.95
N ASP A 67 9.37 3.69 12.32
CA ASP A 67 8.38 4.52 12.98
C ASP A 67 7.37 5.02 11.94
N VAL A 68 6.08 4.87 12.25
CA VAL A 68 4.97 5.23 11.36
C VAL A 68 4.17 6.35 11.99
N ILE A 69 4.02 7.46 11.27
CA ILE A 69 3.26 8.62 11.73
C ILE A 69 2.18 8.93 10.70
N ASN A 70 0.93 8.64 11.04
CA ASN A 70 -0.22 8.96 10.20
C ASN A 70 -0.86 10.26 10.68
N ARG A 71 -1.21 11.16 9.76
CA ARG A 71 -1.90 12.41 10.05
C ARG A 71 -3.09 12.60 9.13
N CYS A 72 -4.20 13.08 9.67
CA CYS A 72 -5.35 13.54 8.90
C CYS A 72 -6.02 14.72 9.58
N THR A 73 -6.87 15.42 8.86
CA THR A 73 -7.71 16.50 9.40
C THR A 73 -9.06 15.93 9.83
N LYS A 74 -9.55 16.31 11.01
CA LYS A 74 -10.91 16.01 11.50
C LYS A 74 -11.91 17.06 11.01
N GLU A 75 -13.21 16.78 11.12
CA GLU A 75 -14.29 17.72 10.75
C GLU A 75 -14.19 19.09 11.44
N ASN A 76 -13.68 19.12 12.67
CA ASN A 76 -13.47 20.36 13.43
C ASN A 76 -12.20 21.15 13.04
N GLY A 77 -11.47 20.68 12.00
CA GLY A 77 -10.23 21.29 11.53
C GLY A 77 -8.97 20.90 12.31
N GLU A 78 -9.10 20.12 13.39
CA GLU A 78 -7.94 19.64 14.14
C GLU A 78 -7.18 18.55 13.38
N THR A 79 -5.87 18.51 13.56
CA THR A 79 -5.04 17.40 13.08
C THR A 79 -5.10 16.24 14.07
N LYS A 80 -5.50 15.07 13.58
CA LYS A 80 -5.32 13.79 14.27
C LYS A 80 -3.99 13.20 13.88
N GLU A 81 -3.23 12.76 14.86
CA GLU A 81 -1.97 12.03 14.65
C GLU A 81 -2.05 10.66 15.32
N ALA A 82 -1.62 9.63 14.60
CA ALA A 82 -1.46 8.29 15.13
C ALA A 82 -0.02 7.82 14.91
N ARG A 83 0.65 7.39 15.97
CA ARG A 83 2.02 6.87 15.94
C ARG A 83 2.00 5.36 16.08
N GLY A 84 2.69 4.71 15.18
CA GLY A 84 2.84 3.26 15.13
C GLY A 84 4.27 2.85 14.86
N GLU A 85 4.43 1.56 14.69
CA GLU A 85 5.70 0.93 14.33
C GLU A 85 5.41 -0.12 13.25
N ALA A 86 6.29 -0.22 12.27
CA ALA A 86 6.26 -1.30 11.28
C ALA A 86 7.57 -2.10 11.32
N ARG A 87 7.49 -3.33 10.85
CA ARG A 87 8.63 -4.24 10.71
C ARG A 87 8.41 -5.18 9.53
N LEU A 88 9.45 -5.73 8.98
CA LEU A 88 9.32 -6.85 8.05
C LEU A 88 8.71 -8.05 8.80
N ASP A 89 7.85 -8.81 8.13
CA ASP A 89 7.36 -10.09 8.66
C ASP A 89 8.43 -11.20 8.51
N ASP A 90 8.17 -12.36 9.08
CA ASP A 90 9.12 -13.49 9.04
C ASP A 90 9.34 -14.05 7.61
N LYS A 91 8.47 -13.71 6.67
CA LYS A 91 8.59 -14.11 5.26
C LYS A 91 9.44 -13.14 4.45
N GLY A 92 9.69 -11.95 4.98
CA GLY A 92 10.48 -10.91 4.32
C GLY A 92 9.85 -10.36 3.04
N GLY A 93 10.70 -9.85 2.15
CA GLY A 93 10.27 -9.25 0.89
C GLY A 93 9.56 -7.91 1.11
N ALA A 94 8.36 -7.76 0.55
CA ALA A 94 7.52 -6.59 0.72
C ALA A 94 6.31 -6.86 1.65
N ARG A 95 6.45 -7.82 2.55
CA ARG A 95 5.48 -8.11 3.62
C ARG A 95 5.94 -7.46 4.91
N LEU A 96 5.18 -6.48 5.36
CA LEU A 96 5.39 -5.81 6.63
C LEU A 96 4.22 -6.12 7.57
N GLN A 97 4.45 -5.85 8.84
CA GLN A 97 3.44 -5.78 9.88
C GLN A 97 3.48 -4.42 10.53
N VAL A 98 2.32 -3.85 10.86
CA VAL A 98 2.19 -2.55 11.49
C VAL A 98 1.40 -2.65 12.79
N SER A 99 1.82 -1.89 13.81
CA SER A 99 1.15 -1.80 15.10
C SER A 99 1.01 -0.35 15.55
N PHE A 100 -0.23 0.06 15.87
CA PHE A 100 -0.54 1.35 16.46
C PHE A 100 -0.92 1.25 17.94
N PHE A 101 -0.88 0.06 18.52
CA PHE A 101 -1.21 -0.18 19.92
C PHE A 101 0.04 -0.63 20.70
N SER A 102 0.31 0.05 21.82
CA SER A 102 1.44 -0.25 22.69
C SER A 102 1.02 -0.17 24.14
N ILE A 103 1.48 -1.14 24.97
CA ILE A 103 1.36 -1.14 26.42
C ILE A 103 2.77 -1.20 27.00
N LEU A 104 3.22 -0.14 27.67
CA LEU A 104 4.55 -0.06 28.28
C LEU A 104 5.70 -0.43 27.30
N GLY A 105 5.56 -0.03 26.04
CA GLY A 105 6.53 -0.34 24.99
C GLY A 105 6.34 -1.71 24.32
N TRP A 106 5.49 -2.58 24.85
CA TRP A 106 5.15 -3.86 24.23
C TRP A 106 3.98 -3.69 23.23
N ARG A 107 4.09 -4.31 22.05
CA ARG A 107 3.09 -4.25 20.99
C ARG A 107 2.46 -5.62 20.76
N PRO A 108 1.28 -5.89 21.39
CA PRO A 108 0.64 -7.20 21.33
C PRO A 108 -0.15 -7.45 20.03
N VAL A 109 -0.46 -6.41 19.28
CA VAL A 109 -1.32 -6.50 18.09
C VAL A 109 -0.58 -5.95 16.88
N TRP A 110 -0.42 -6.78 15.86
CA TRP A 110 0.19 -6.46 14.58
C TRP A 110 -0.80 -6.76 13.46
N GLY A 111 -0.95 -5.84 12.53
CA GLY A 111 -1.74 -6.00 11.31
C GLY A 111 -0.82 -6.19 10.11
N ASP A 112 -1.26 -6.97 9.14
CA ASP A 112 -0.55 -7.14 7.88
C ASP A 112 -0.54 -5.83 7.08
N TYR A 113 0.59 -5.53 6.47
CA TYR A 113 0.82 -4.38 5.60
C TYR A 113 1.70 -4.88 4.44
N TRP A 114 1.05 -5.24 3.33
CA TRP A 114 1.72 -5.83 2.18
C TRP A 114 1.78 -4.81 1.04
N ILE A 115 2.97 -4.59 0.50
CA ILE A 115 3.15 -3.73 -0.68
C ILE A 115 2.85 -4.60 -1.91
N LEU A 116 1.70 -4.35 -2.53
CA LEU A 116 1.16 -5.16 -3.64
C LEU A 116 1.64 -4.67 -5.00
N ASP A 117 1.94 -3.37 -5.10
CA ASP A 117 2.48 -2.72 -6.29
C ASP A 117 3.32 -1.51 -5.85
N LEU A 118 4.38 -1.22 -6.58
CA LEU A 118 5.34 -0.18 -6.22
C LEU A 118 5.98 0.37 -7.49
N GLY A 119 5.97 1.70 -7.64
CA GLY A 119 6.65 2.37 -8.73
C GLY A 119 8.16 2.13 -8.72
N GLU A 120 8.79 2.04 -9.89
CA GLU A 120 10.24 1.81 -10.02
C GLU A 120 11.06 2.87 -9.29
N ASP A 121 10.58 4.13 -9.30
CA ASP A 121 11.18 5.25 -8.60
C ASP A 121 10.54 5.52 -7.22
N TYR A 122 9.71 4.59 -6.73
CA TYR A 122 8.99 4.73 -5.46
C TYR A 122 8.05 5.94 -5.43
N GLU A 123 7.50 6.34 -6.58
CA GLU A 123 6.59 7.47 -6.74
C GLU A 123 5.16 7.14 -6.28
N TYR A 124 4.76 5.86 -6.32
CA TYR A 124 3.51 5.35 -5.78
C TYR A 124 3.70 4.00 -5.07
N SER A 125 2.74 3.65 -4.23
CA SER A 125 2.66 2.34 -3.59
C SER A 125 1.20 1.91 -3.45
N VAL A 126 0.89 0.68 -3.81
CA VAL A 126 -0.38 0.03 -3.53
C VAL A 126 -0.20 -0.90 -2.35
N VAL A 127 -0.98 -0.68 -1.31
CA VAL A 127 -0.88 -1.40 -0.05
C VAL A 127 -2.17 -2.15 0.23
N GLY A 128 -2.04 -3.35 0.75
CA GLY A 128 -3.17 -4.17 1.15
C GLY A 128 -2.81 -5.23 2.18
N GLU A 129 -3.68 -6.21 2.34
CA GLU A 129 -3.49 -7.33 3.27
C GLU A 129 -4.27 -8.57 2.79
N GLY A 130 -4.02 -9.71 3.44
CA GLY A 130 -4.50 -11.01 2.99
C GLY A 130 -6.00 -11.20 2.95
N SER A 131 -6.79 -10.42 3.71
CA SER A 131 -8.26 -10.53 3.75
C SER A 131 -8.96 -9.52 2.83
N ARG A 132 -8.23 -8.56 2.26
CA ARG A 132 -8.72 -7.46 1.42
C ARG A 132 -9.70 -6.50 2.09
N LYS A 133 -9.79 -6.50 3.42
CA LYS A 133 -10.60 -5.55 4.18
C LYS A 133 -9.99 -4.16 4.25
N TYR A 134 -8.69 -4.08 4.03
CA TYR A 134 -7.93 -2.84 4.06
C TYR A 134 -7.13 -2.72 2.77
N GLY A 135 -7.10 -1.51 2.22
CA GLY A 135 -6.33 -1.19 1.03
C GLY A 135 -6.10 0.31 0.92
N TRP A 136 -4.95 0.69 0.40
CA TRP A 136 -4.54 2.07 0.18
C TRP A 136 -3.78 2.22 -1.13
N ILE A 137 -3.97 3.34 -1.79
CA ILE A 137 -3.08 3.86 -2.84
C ILE A 137 -2.36 5.06 -2.24
N LEU A 138 -1.05 5.01 -2.22
CA LEU A 138 -0.18 6.06 -1.71
C LEU A 138 0.63 6.66 -2.86
N SER A 139 0.95 7.95 -2.76
CA SER A 139 1.81 8.65 -3.73
C SER A 139 2.78 9.59 -3.01
N ARG A 140 3.92 9.88 -3.66
CA ARG A 140 4.83 10.94 -3.21
C ARG A 140 4.31 12.34 -3.51
N SER A 141 3.33 12.46 -4.40
CA SER A 141 2.60 13.70 -4.70
C SER A 141 1.21 13.68 -4.04
N PRO A 142 0.67 14.84 -3.61
CA PRO A 142 -0.69 14.92 -3.09
C PRO A 142 -1.77 14.63 -4.13
N THR A 143 -1.41 14.61 -5.41
CA THR A 143 -2.29 14.27 -6.54
C THR A 143 -1.63 13.24 -7.43
N ILE A 144 -2.44 12.51 -8.19
CA ILE A 144 -2.02 11.54 -9.20
C ILE A 144 -2.86 11.73 -10.46
N GLU A 145 -2.25 11.51 -11.62
CA GLU A 145 -2.95 11.58 -12.91
C GLU A 145 -4.01 10.48 -13.03
N ASP A 146 -5.16 10.81 -13.63
CA ASP A 146 -6.30 9.89 -13.74
C ASP A 146 -5.93 8.58 -14.45
N GLU A 147 -5.12 8.64 -15.51
CA GLU A 147 -4.64 7.45 -16.22
C GLU A 147 -3.79 6.54 -15.29
N ARG A 148 -2.93 7.15 -14.48
CA ARG A 148 -2.12 6.39 -13.50
C ARG A 148 -3.02 5.77 -12.44
N LEU A 149 -3.98 6.52 -11.91
CA LEU A 149 -4.92 6.03 -10.90
C LEU A 149 -5.72 4.82 -11.42
N GLU A 150 -6.22 4.89 -12.66
CA GLU A 150 -6.94 3.76 -13.28
C GLU A 150 -6.03 2.53 -13.45
N ALA A 151 -4.77 2.72 -13.85
CA ALA A 151 -3.81 1.62 -13.94
C ALA A 151 -3.56 0.95 -12.56
N LEU A 152 -3.53 1.74 -11.47
CA LEU A 152 -3.39 1.20 -10.11
C LEU A 152 -4.65 0.47 -9.65
N PHE A 153 -5.83 0.93 -10.04
CA PHE A 153 -7.07 0.19 -9.80
C PHE A 153 -7.13 -1.12 -10.58
N GLU A 154 -6.58 -1.17 -11.80
CA GLU A 154 -6.46 -2.43 -12.55
C GLU A 154 -5.49 -3.40 -11.85
N SER A 155 -4.37 -2.90 -11.33
CA SER A 155 -3.46 -3.68 -10.50
C SER A 155 -4.20 -4.26 -9.27
N LEU A 156 -4.99 -3.46 -8.56
CA LEU A 156 -5.83 -3.90 -7.43
C LEU A 156 -6.85 -4.96 -7.84
N ARG A 157 -7.55 -4.80 -8.99
CA ARG A 157 -8.49 -5.81 -9.52
C ARG A 157 -7.78 -7.15 -9.74
N SER A 158 -6.57 -7.13 -10.29
CA SER A 158 -5.77 -8.34 -10.52
C SER A 158 -5.41 -9.06 -9.21
N GLN A 159 -5.35 -8.32 -8.11
CA GLN A 159 -5.12 -8.81 -6.75
C GLN A 159 -6.41 -9.22 -6.02
N GLY A 160 -7.57 -9.08 -6.70
CA GLY A 160 -8.89 -9.46 -6.18
C GLY A 160 -9.54 -8.42 -5.28
N TYR A 161 -9.11 -7.16 -5.31
CA TYR A 161 -9.81 -6.03 -4.69
C TYR A 161 -10.90 -5.51 -5.63
N ASP A 162 -11.96 -4.94 -5.06
CA ASP A 162 -12.96 -4.18 -5.79
C ASP A 162 -12.65 -2.69 -5.70
N PRO A 163 -12.27 -2.01 -6.81
CA PRO A 163 -12.02 -0.57 -6.79
C PRO A 163 -13.23 0.27 -6.35
N ALA A 164 -14.46 -0.24 -6.49
CA ALA A 164 -15.66 0.47 -6.05
C ALA A 164 -15.75 0.62 -4.52
N GLU A 165 -14.96 -0.15 -3.76
CA GLU A 165 -14.86 -0.02 -2.31
C GLU A 165 -13.91 1.11 -1.87
N PHE A 166 -13.17 1.73 -2.79
CA PHE A 166 -12.20 2.77 -2.46
C PHE A 166 -12.81 4.17 -2.55
N GLU A 167 -12.57 4.99 -1.53
CA GLU A 167 -12.73 6.44 -1.57
C GLU A 167 -11.46 7.08 -2.16
N VAL A 168 -11.63 7.99 -3.13
CA VAL A 168 -10.53 8.68 -3.81
C VAL A 168 -10.44 10.13 -3.34
N PHE A 169 -9.25 10.59 -2.97
CA PHE A 169 -8.99 11.93 -2.44
C PHE A 169 -8.04 12.75 -3.31
N GLY A 170 -7.07 12.13 -3.93
CA GLY A 170 -5.94 12.77 -4.62
C GLY A 170 -5.96 12.61 -6.15
N ALA A 171 -7.13 12.38 -6.79
CA ALA A 171 -7.20 12.43 -8.23
C ALA A 171 -6.90 13.85 -8.71
N ALA A 172 -6.07 14.00 -9.76
CA ALA A 172 -5.94 15.27 -10.44
C ALA A 172 -7.33 15.68 -10.95
N ALA A 173 -7.73 16.93 -10.71
CA ALA A 173 -8.96 17.43 -11.27
C ALA A 173 -8.82 17.32 -12.80
N GLY A 174 -9.49 16.33 -13.39
CA GLY A 174 -9.53 16.17 -14.84
C GLY A 174 -9.88 17.52 -15.46
N ALA A 175 -9.17 17.92 -16.50
CA ALA A 175 -9.50 19.12 -17.24
C ALA A 175 -10.99 19.04 -17.61
N ALA A 176 -11.80 19.80 -16.88
CA ALA A 176 -13.22 19.91 -17.16
C ALA A 176 -13.32 20.26 -18.64
N GLY A 177 -13.83 19.31 -19.44
CA GLY A 177 -13.95 19.47 -20.86
C GLY A 177 -14.61 20.81 -21.14
N SER A 178 -13.89 21.69 -21.80
CA SER A 178 -14.43 22.88 -22.44
C SER A 178 -15.37 22.43 -23.56
N GLY A 179 -16.60 22.08 -23.16
CA GLY A 179 -17.71 21.91 -24.05
C GLY A 179 -18.40 23.27 -24.19
N SER A 180 -18.06 23.98 -25.20
CA SER A 180 -18.85 25.11 -25.73
C SER A 180 -20.01 24.59 -26.54
#